data_602ed63d4f64089b550304526bf7d39f
#
_entry.id   602ed63d4f64089b550304526bf7d39f
#
_cell.length_a   1.000
_cell.length_b   1.000
_cell.length_c   1.000
_cell.angle_alpha   90.00
_cell.angle_beta   90.00
_cell.angle_gamma   90.00
#
_symmetry.space_group_name_H-M   'P 1'
#
loop_
_entity.id
_entity.type
_entity.pdbx_description
1 polymer ?
#
loop_
_entity_poly.entity_id
_entity_poly.type
_entity_poly.pdbx_seq_one_letter_code
_entity_poly.pdbx_strand_id
1 'polypeptide(L)'
;MKLGSDELMTRRAELPRVALKRPVSRMTMSAKMTLSALALAVCFAAGCGAARPSKYYQLTVPGDMAPAANPNPVPITLLIGRMTGSALYREDQIVYSSGGESMGTYEYHRWAEPPTEMIAEIMLRQLRASGHYRGVYSLRSDIHGDFLLHGRLYDFKEVSGSAEVARVTLELELRNVKTGNTVWTHFYSHDEPASAKDVSAIVAALDKNVQQGIAECRASLDEYFAAHPPAPPATQPAAAQPAPQP
;
A
#
# COMPACT_ATOMS: atom_id res chain seq x y z
N MET A 1 53.55 54.80 -64.67
CA MET A 1 53.56 56.28 -64.92
C MET A 1 53.15 56.87 -63.58
N LYS A 2 54.16 57.22 -62.84
CA LYS A 2 54.59 58.55 -62.35
C LYS A 2 53.54 59.24 -61.50
N LEU A 3 53.88 59.35 -60.22
CA LEU A 3 54.23 60.55 -59.44
C LEU A 3 53.00 61.18 -58.77
N GLY A 4 53.01 61.65 -57.62
CA GLY A 4 54.03 62.08 -56.62
C GLY A 4 53.31 62.45 -55.34
N SER A 5 53.92 62.24 -54.23
CA SER A 5 54.49 63.29 -53.31
C SER A 5 53.52 64.41 -52.98
N ASP A 6 53.17 64.71 -51.76
CA ASP A 6 53.92 65.34 -50.69
C ASP A 6 53.01 65.70 -49.55
N GLU A 7 53.46 65.42 -48.35
CA GLU A 7 53.69 66.34 -47.23
C GLU A 7 52.54 67.28 -46.80
N LEU A 8 52.14 67.18 -45.60
CA LEU A 8 52.17 68.23 -44.59
C LEU A 8 51.71 67.81 -43.23
N MET A 9 52.71 67.59 -42.40
CA MET A 9 52.96 68.26 -41.11
C MET A 9 51.82 68.34 -40.09
N THR A 10 52.07 67.61 -39.03
CA THR A 10 52.03 68.07 -37.65
C THR A 10 50.80 68.80 -37.08
N ARG A 11 50.08 68.16 -36.17
CA ARG A 11 49.95 68.71 -34.79
C ARG A 11 49.50 67.62 -33.89
N ARG A 12 50.42 67.18 -33.02
CA ARG A 12 50.15 66.43 -31.80
C ARG A 12 49.36 67.35 -30.85
N ALA A 13 48.10 67.05 -30.61
CA ALA A 13 47.37 67.58 -29.48
C ALA A 13 47.47 66.57 -28.40
N GLU A 14 48.35 66.83 -27.44
CA GLU A 14 48.39 66.08 -26.18
C GLU A 14 47.11 66.38 -25.37
N LEU A 15 46.26 65.36 -25.25
CA LEU A 15 45.14 65.36 -24.29
C LEU A 15 45.63 64.90 -22.92
N PRO A 16 45.34 65.63 -21.85
CA PRO A 16 45.79 65.29 -20.52
C PRO A 16 45.12 63.96 -20.07
N ARG A 17 45.91 62.97 -19.66
CA ARG A 17 45.47 61.80 -19.01
C ARG A 17 44.89 62.16 -17.64
N VAL A 18 43.57 62.28 -17.56
CA VAL A 18 42.87 62.29 -16.28
C VAL A 18 42.95 60.90 -15.72
N ALA A 19 43.85 60.72 -14.75
CA ALA A 19 43.91 59.51 -13.96
C ALA A 19 42.67 59.42 -13.05
N LEU A 20 41.66 58.68 -13.48
CA LEU A 20 40.53 58.31 -12.61
C LEU A 20 41.07 57.36 -11.52
N LYS A 21 41.47 57.91 -10.39
CA LYS A 21 41.69 57.13 -9.16
C LYS A 21 40.36 56.59 -8.71
N ARG A 22 40.06 55.34 -9.04
CA ARG A 22 38.96 54.63 -8.43
C ARG A 22 39.28 54.43 -6.95
N PRO A 23 38.45 54.90 -5.99
CA PRO A 23 38.66 54.60 -4.61
C PRO A 23 38.39 53.10 -4.43
N VAL A 24 39.43 52.30 -4.20
CA VAL A 24 39.28 50.96 -3.68
C VAL A 24 38.83 51.14 -2.21
N SER A 25 37.50 51.16 -2.04
CA SER A 25 36.91 51.10 -0.70
C SER A 25 37.38 49.83 -0.03
N ARG A 26 38.35 49.95 0.86
CA ARG A 26 38.73 48.86 1.77
C ARG A 26 37.55 48.60 2.70
N MET A 27 36.67 47.67 2.32
CA MET A 27 35.65 47.16 3.20
C MET A 27 36.30 46.69 4.50
N THR A 28 35.98 47.35 5.61
CA THR A 28 36.50 47.03 6.92
C THR A 28 36.17 45.56 7.27
N MET A 29 37.06 44.93 8.04
CA MET A 29 36.95 43.51 8.40
C MET A 29 35.57 43.18 9.03
N SER A 30 34.98 44.16 9.71
CA SER A 30 33.62 44.10 10.30
C SER A 30 32.53 43.98 9.24
N ALA A 31 32.62 44.74 8.12
CA ALA A 31 31.62 44.65 7.03
C ALA A 31 31.66 43.30 6.27
N LYS A 32 32.83 42.67 6.21
CA LYS A 32 32.97 41.33 5.60
C LYS A 32 32.39 40.23 6.50
N MET A 33 32.56 40.35 7.80
CA MET A 33 31.95 39.42 8.78
C MET A 33 30.44 39.52 8.80
N THR A 34 29.88 40.74 8.75
CA THR A 34 28.41 40.90 8.71
C THR A 34 27.81 40.39 7.42
N LEU A 35 28.47 40.58 6.27
CA LEU A 35 28.03 40.05 4.97
C LEU A 35 28.07 38.51 4.94
N SER A 36 29.12 37.89 5.49
CA SER A 36 29.22 36.43 5.63
C SER A 36 28.15 35.85 6.56
N ALA A 37 27.89 36.50 7.69
CA ALA A 37 26.84 36.07 8.62
C ALA A 37 25.44 36.16 8.00
N LEU A 38 25.18 37.23 7.23
CA LEU A 38 23.91 37.40 6.50
C LEU A 38 23.74 36.36 5.40
N ALA A 39 24.81 36.08 4.62
CA ALA A 39 24.78 35.03 3.60
C ALA A 39 24.51 33.64 4.19
N LEU A 40 25.15 33.33 5.33
CA LEU A 40 24.91 32.08 6.05
C LEU A 40 23.48 31.97 6.58
N ALA A 41 22.91 33.07 7.11
CA ALA A 41 21.53 33.10 7.59
C ALA A 41 20.52 32.91 6.45
N VAL A 42 20.77 33.45 5.26
CA VAL A 42 19.94 33.27 4.06
C VAL A 42 20.00 31.81 3.58
N CYS A 43 21.15 31.14 3.62
CA CYS A 43 21.30 29.73 3.28
C CYS A 43 20.51 28.83 4.25
N PHE A 44 20.49 29.14 5.55
CA PHE A 44 19.68 28.41 6.53
C PHE A 44 18.18 28.64 6.36
N ALA A 45 17.74 29.82 5.96
CA ALA A 45 16.34 30.14 5.70
C ALA A 45 15.79 29.48 4.41
N ALA A 46 16.64 29.25 3.40
CA ALA A 46 16.27 28.57 2.17
C ALA A 46 16.16 27.03 2.29
N GLY A 47 16.62 26.46 3.40
CA GLY A 47 16.66 25.01 3.64
C GLY A 47 15.34 24.38 4.12
N CYS A 48 14.29 25.14 4.42
CA CYS A 48 12.97 24.61 4.75
C CYS A 48 12.20 24.27 3.46
N GLY A 49 12.62 23.22 2.76
CA GLY A 49 11.81 22.58 1.72
C GLY A 49 10.48 22.13 2.36
N ALA A 50 9.35 22.65 1.88
CA ALA A 50 8.03 22.18 2.31
C ALA A 50 7.96 20.68 2.12
N ALA A 51 7.83 19.92 3.20
CA ALA A 51 7.66 18.46 3.12
C ALA A 51 6.42 18.17 2.28
N ARG A 52 6.56 17.36 1.22
CA ARG A 52 5.40 16.93 0.42
C ARG A 52 4.49 16.08 1.31
N PRO A 53 3.20 16.41 1.41
CA PRO A 53 2.29 15.61 2.20
C PRO A 53 2.12 14.22 1.55
N SER A 54 2.12 13.17 2.37
CA SER A 54 1.78 11.83 1.91
C SER A 54 0.30 11.73 1.59
N LYS A 55 -0.03 10.98 0.52
CA LYS A 55 -1.40 10.60 0.16
C LYS A 55 -1.65 9.18 0.67
N TYR A 56 -2.78 9.01 1.33
CA TYR A 56 -3.20 7.71 1.86
C TYR A 56 -4.32 7.12 1.01
N TYR A 57 -4.25 5.80 0.83
CA TYR A 57 -5.20 5.01 0.05
C TYR A 57 -5.71 3.86 0.90
N GLN A 58 -6.91 3.41 0.59
CA GLN A 58 -7.54 2.29 1.27
C GLN A 58 -8.25 1.43 0.24
N LEU A 59 -8.22 0.10 0.44
CA LEU A 59 -9.07 -0.81 -0.31
C LEU A 59 -10.53 -0.63 0.13
N THR A 60 -11.46 -0.97 -0.74
CA THR A 60 -12.89 -0.94 -0.42
C THR A 60 -13.21 -2.03 0.60
N VAL A 61 -13.34 -1.65 1.86
CA VAL A 61 -13.77 -2.55 2.92
C VAL A 61 -15.30 -2.51 2.98
N PRO A 62 -16.00 -3.66 2.80
CA PRO A 62 -17.45 -3.70 2.93
C PRO A 62 -17.91 -3.18 4.29
N GLY A 63 -19.02 -2.45 4.32
CA GLY A 63 -19.65 -2.04 5.58
C GLY A 63 -19.97 -3.24 6.47
N ASP A 64 -20.16 -2.99 7.76
CA ASP A 64 -20.59 -4.01 8.71
C ASP A 64 -22.09 -4.30 8.46
N MET A 65 -22.36 -5.24 7.55
CA MET A 65 -23.70 -5.65 7.18
C MET A 65 -24.12 -6.83 8.05
N ALA A 66 -25.40 -6.86 8.42
CA ALA A 66 -25.97 -8.06 9.03
C ALA A 66 -25.80 -9.24 8.06
N PRO A 67 -25.49 -10.45 8.58
CA PRO A 67 -25.40 -11.64 7.73
C PRO A 67 -26.69 -11.83 6.93
N ALA A 68 -26.54 -12.25 5.69
CA ALA A 68 -27.68 -12.62 4.85
C ALA A 68 -28.48 -13.73 5.55
N ALA A 69 -29.80 -13.64 5.49
CA ALA A 69 -30.66 -14.67 6.06
C ALA A 69 -30.44 -16.00 5.31
N ASN A 70 -29.92 -16.99 6.00
CA ASN A 70 -29.74 -18.32 5.47
C ASN A 70 -30.39 -19.31 6.44
N PRO A 71 -31.47 -20.02 6.04
CA PRO A 71 -32.16 -20.95 6.93
C PRO A 71 -31.32 -22.20 7.28
N ASN A 72 -30.31 -22.51 6.45
CA ASN A 72 -29.46 -23.68 6.59
C ASN A 72 -27.98 -23.33 6.45
N PRO A 73 -27.40 -22.53 7.35
CA PRO A 73 -25.98 -22.23 7.29
C PRO A 73 -25.17 -23.49 7.57
N VAL A 74 -24.00 -23.58 6.96
CA VAL A 74 -23.02 -24.63 7.30
C VAL A 74 -22.74 -24.55 8.80
N PRO A 75 -22.92 -25.65 9.57
CA PRO A 75 -22.92 -25.62 11.03
C PRO A 75 -21.52 -25.54 11.65
N ILE A 76 -20.67 -24.62 11.12
CA ILE A 76 -19.32 -24.38 11.60
C ILE A 76 -19.13 -22.92 12.03
N THR A 77 -18.17 -22.75 12.93
CA THR A 77 -17.62 -21.43 13.30
C THR A 77 -16.27 -21.30 12.65
N LEU A 78 -16.16 -20.31 11.75
CA LEU A 78 -14.94 -20.00 11.01
C LEU A 78 -14.19 -18.85 11.69
N LEU A 79 -12.92 -19.05 12.00
CA LEU A 79 -12.02 -18.02 12.50
C LEU A 79 -11.19 -17.48 11.32
N ILE A 80 -11.10 -16.17 11.21
CA ILE A 80 -10.25 -15.51 10.24
C ILE A 80 -8.95 -15.12 10.94
N GLY A 81 -7.87 -15.76 10.52
CA GLY A 81 -6.52 -15.54 10.99
C GLY A 81 -5.82 -14.39 10.28
N ARG A 82 -4.54 -14.23 10.57
CA ARG A 82 -3.72 -13.21 9.94
C ARG A 82 -3.32 -13.65 8.53
N MET A 83 -3.27 -12.66 7.62
CA MET A 83 -2.52 -12.78 6.39
C MET A 83 -1.04 -12.55 6.68
N THR A 84 -0.17 -13.45 6.23
CA THR A 84 1.28 -13.27 6.26
C THR A 84 1.77 -12.70 4.93
N GLY A 85 2.98 -12.20 4.88
CA GLY A 85 3.56 -11.64 3.65
C GLY A 85 5.00 -11.23 3.84
N SER A 86 5.66 -10.78 2.77
CA SER A 86 6.98 -10.16 2.85
C SER A 86 6.91 -8.88 3.69
N ALA A 87 8.06 -8.37 4.13
CA ALA A 87 8.13 -7.11 4.87
C ALA A 87 7.46 -5.97 4.09
N LEU A 88 7.66 -5.91 2.75
CA LEU A 88 7.07 -4.89 1.88
C LEU A 88 5.53 -4.82 1.93
N TYR A 89 4.86 -5.94 2.17
CA TYR A 89 3.38 -6.01 2.21
C TYR A 89 2.81 -5.95 3.64
N ARG A 90 3.69 -5.90 4.64
CA ARG A 90 3.34 -5.68 6.06
C ARG A 90 3.52 -4.24 6.50
N GLU A 91 4.02 -3.40 5.59
CA GLU A 91 4.18 -1.96 5.75
C GLU A 91 3.13 -1.20 4.94
N ASP A 92 3.02 0.09 5.17
CA ASP A 92 2.00 0.95 4.55
C ASP A 92 2.41 1.53 3.18
N GLN A 93 3.56 1.11 2.63
CA GLN A 93 4.05 1.62 1.35
C GLN A 93 3.40 0.91 0.17
N ILE A 94 3.05 1.68 -0.89
CA ILE A 94 2.61 1.09 -2.14
C ILE A 94 3.84 0.60 -2.91
N VAL A 95 3.83 -0.67 -3.27
CA VAL A 95 4.93 -1.37 -3.93
C VAL A 95 4.75 -1.34 -5.45
N TYR A 96 5.83 -1.10 -6.18
CA TYR A 96 5.89 -1.23 -7.63
C TYR A 96 7.08 -2.07 -8.11
N SER A 97 6.98 -2.58 -9.33
CA SER A 97 8.07 -3.24 -10.04
C SER A 97 8.12 -2.73 -11.48
N SER A 98 9.29 -2.30 -11.93
CA SER A 98 9.50 -1.80 -13.30
C SER A 98 9.84 -2.92 -14.30
N GLY A 99 9.52 -4.16 -13.97
CA GLY A 99 9.94 -5.36 -14.68
C GLY A 99 11.22 -5.96 -14.08
N GLY A 100 11.43 -7.25 -14.30
CA GLY A 100 12.54 -7.98 -13.69
C GLY A 100 12.38 -8.21 -12.18
N GLU A 101 13.51 -8.37 -11.50
CA GLU A 101 13.55 -8.73 -10.08
C GLU A 101 13.51 -7.52 -9.12
N SER A 102 13.59 -6.30 -9.67
CA SER A 102 13.65 -5.07 -8.86
C SER A 102 12.26 -4.61 -8.46
N MET A 103 12.11 -4.33 -7.17
CA MET A 103 10.92 -3.70 -6.58
C MET A 103 11.30 -2.41 -5.86
N GLY A 104 10.40 -1.44 -5.88
CA GLY A 104 10.50 -0.19 -5.15
C GLY A 104 9.20 0.15 -4.44
N THR A 105 9.23 1.23 -3.68
CA THR A 105 8.05 1.75 -2.99
C THR A 105 7.87 3.22 -3.30
N TYR A 106 6.63 3.68 -3.32
CA TYR A 106 6.32 5.09 -3.50
C TYR A 106 6.59 5.87 -2.22
N GLU A 107 7.32 6.96 -2.32
CA GLU A 107 7.73 7.77 -1.17
C GLU A 107 6.55 8.50 -0.50
N TYR A 108 5.61 9.03 -1.31
CA TYR A 108 4.51 9.89 -0.86
C TYR A 108 3.11 9.27 -1.04
N HIS A 109 3.04 7.99 -1.41
CA HIS A 109 1.80 7.26 -1.58
C HIS A 109 1.80 6.04 -0.67
N ARG A 110 0.86 5.98 0.24
CA ARG A 110 0.80 4.98 1.29
C ARG A 110 -0.58 4.37 1.42
N TRP A 111 -0.62 3.16 1.90
CA TRP A 111 -1.86 2.57 2.37
C TRP A 111 -2.24 3.18 3.73
N ALA A 112 -3.55 3.26 4.03
CA ALA A 112 -4.03 3.65 5.35
C ALA A 112 -3.70 2.60 6.41
N GLU A 113 -3.66 1.33 5.98
CA GLU A 113 -3.27 0.16 6.77
C GLU A 113 -2.46 -0.80 5.88
N PRO A 114 -1.60 -1.67 6.44
CA PRO A 114 -0.87 -2.66 5.66
C PRO A 114 -1.80 -3.53 4.80
N PRO A 115 -1.43 -3.87 3.56
CA PRO A 115 -2.24 -4.71 2.67
C PRO A 115 -2.71 -6.01 3.30
N THR A 116 -1.86 -6.68 4.08
CA THR A 116 -2.21 -7.93 4.78
C THR A 116 -3.34 -7.75 5.80
N GLU A 117 -3.42 -6.60 6.47
CA GLU A 117 -4.49 -6.31 7.43
C GLU A 117 -5.80 -5.96 6.70
N MET A 118 -5.73 -5.12 5.64
CA MET A 118 -6.91 -4.76 4.84
C MET A 118 -7.55 -5.98 4.18
N ILE A 119 -6.76 -6.88 3.58
CA ILE A 119 -7.26 -8.09 2.92
C ILE A 119 -7.94 -9.01 3.94
N ALA A 120 -7.34 -9.20 5.13
CA ALA A 120 -7.93 -10.02 6.19
C ALA A 120 -9.27 -9.44 6.68
N GLU A 121 -9.37 -8.11 6.81
CA GLU A 121 -10.61 -7.44 7.21
C GLU A 121 -11.71 -7.55 6.14
N ILE A 122 -11.37 -7.38 4.85
CA ILE A 122 -12.31 -7.56 3.73
C ILE A 122 -12.84 -9.00 3.73
N MET A 123 -11.95 -9.98 3.87
CA MET A 123 -12.30 -11.39 3.90
C MET A 123 -13.24 -11.70 5.08
N LEU A 124 -12.93 -11.21 6.29
CA LEU A 124 -13.79 -11.36 7.48
C LEU A 124 -15.21 -10.83 7.23
N ARG A 125 -15.31 -9.60 6.70
CA ARG A 125 -16.60 -8.94 6.47
C ARG A 125 -17.42 -9.61 5.38
N GLN A 126 -16.79 -9.97 4.26
CA GLN A 126 -17.47 -10.64 3.16
C GLN A 126 -17.98 -12.02 3.54
N LEU A 127 -17.17 -12.82 4.25
CA LEU A 127 -17.58 -14.14 4.70
C LEU A 127 -18.69 -14.06 5.78
N ARG A 128 -18.62 -13.07 6.67
CA ARG A 128 -19.68 -12.82 7.66
C ARG A 128 -20.99 -12.40 7.00
N ALA A 129 -20.92 -11.43 6.06
CA ALA A 129 -22.08 -10.91 5.36
C ALA A 129 -22.77 -11.97 4.48
N SER A 130 -22.05 -13.01 4.03
CA SER A 130 -22.61 -14.06 3.21
C SER A 130 -23.70 -14.87 3.94
N GLY A 131 -23.67 -14.93 5.28
CA GLY A 131 -24.55 -15.79 6.08
C GLY A 131 -24.39 -17.28 5.80
N HIS A 132 -23.36 -17.69 5.07
CA HIS A 132 -23.17 -19.08 4.64
C HIS A 132 -22.73 -19.99 5.80
N TYR A 133 -22.05 -19.45 6.79
CA TYR A 133 -21.54 -20.16 7.97
C TYR A 133 -22.32 -19.78 9.23
N ARG A 134 -22.41 -20.68 10.21
CA ARG A 134 -23.03 -20.42 11.52
C ARG A 134 -22.45 -19.17 12.20
N GLY A 135 -21.15 -18.95 12.05
CA GLY A 135 -20.49 -17.74 12.53
C GLY A 135 -19.13 -17.54 11.91
N VAL A 136 -18.75 -16.29 11.70
CA VAL A 136 -17.42 -15.89 11.19
C VAL A 136 -16.85 -14.82 12.11
N TYR A 137 -15.71 -15.09 12.71
CA TYR A 137 -15.09 -14.22 13.72
C TYR A 137 -13.59 -14.03 13.45
N SER A 138 -13.05 -12.95 13.96
CA SER A 138 -11.59 -12.78 13.98
C SER A 138 -10.96 -13.80 14.94
N LEU A 139 -9.79 -14.31 14.62
CA LEU A 139 -9.00 -15.17 15.51
C LEU A 139 -8.66 -14.47 16.85
N ARG A 140 -8.70 -13.12 16.88
CA ARG A 140 -8.48 -12.35 18.12
C ARG A 140 -9.69 -12.30 19.05
N SER A 141 -10.83 -12.84 18.62
CA SER A 141 -12.01 -12.97 19.48
C SER A 141 -11.86 -14.15 20.43
N ASP A 142 -12.58 -14.11 21.58
CA ASP A 142 -12.58 -15.21 22.56
C ASP A 142 -13.50 -16.38 22.13
N ILE A 143 -13.88 -16.43 20.86
CA ILE A 143 -14.76 -17.44 20.30
C ILE A 143 -13.97 -18.69 19.92
N HIS A 144 -14.45 -19.86 20.32
CA HIS A 144 -13.90 -21.11 19.84
C HIS A 144 -14.42 -21.43 18.45
N GLY A 145 -13.49 -21.63 17.50
CA GLY A 145 -13.80 -21.95 16.12
C GLY A 145 -13.58 -23.42 15.79
N ASP A 146 -14.29 -23.89 14.78
CA ASP A 146 -14.11 -25.24 14.23
C ASP A 146 -12.96 -25.25 13.21
N PHE A 147 -12.83 -24.17 12.44
CA PHE A 147 -11.80 -24.00 11.41
C PHE A 147 -11.15 -22.61 11.51
N LEU A 148 -9.89 -22.56 11.11
CA LEU A 148 -9.11 -21.34 10.97
C LEU A 148 -8.74 -21.14 9.49
N LEU A 149 -9.21 -20.05 8.90
CA LEU A 149 -8.81 -19.58 7.58
C LEU A 149 -7.70 -18.52 7.75
N HIS A 150 -6.56 -18.77 7.19
CA HIS A 150 -5.44 -17.85 7.16
C HIS A 150 -4.77 -17.88 5.79
N GLY A 151 -3.80 -17.02 5.53
CA GLY A 151 -3.20 -17.01 4.21
C GLY A 151 -1.84 -16.33 4.15
N ARG A 152 -1.31 -16.31 2.92
CA ARG A 152 -0.07 -15.65 2.59
C ARG A 152 -0.23 -14.80 1.34
N LEU A 153 0.22 -13.56 1.44
CA LEU A 153 0.29 -12.61 0.33
C LEU A 153 1.69 -12.68 -0.28
N TYR A 154 1.77 -13.14 -1.53
CA TYR A 154 3.02 -13.27 -2.28
C TYR A 154 3.31 -12.04 -3.11
N ASP A 155 2.27 -11.51 -3.82
CA ASP A 155 2.35 -10.27 -4.58
C ASP A 155 1.16 -9.36 -4.29
N PHE A 156 1.48 -8.07 -4.11
CA PHE A 156 0.51 -6.99 -4.00
C PHE A 156 1.18 -5.72 -4.49
N LYS A 157 1.25 -5.56 -5.80
CA LYS A 157 2.10 -4.53 -6.41
C LYS A 157 1.61 -4.08 -7.76
N GLU A 158 2.05 -2.89 -8.14
CA GLU A 158 2.07 -2.45 -9.52
C GLU A 158 3.18 -3.20 -10.28
N VAL A 159 2.89 -3.59 -11.51
CA VAL A 159 3.88 -4.06 -12.47
C VAL A 159 3.82 -3.17 -13.69
N SER A 160 4.88 -2.36 -13.85
CA SER A 160 5.02 -1.43 -14.97
C SER A 160 5.63 -2.13 -16.19
N GLY A 161 5.04 -1.89 -17.37
CA GLY A 161 5.51 -2.48 -18.62
C GLY A 161 4.93 -1.76 -19.82
N SER A 162 4.55 -2.50 -20.85
CA SER A 162 3.79 -1.98 -21.99
C SER A 162 2.41 -1.45 -21.57
N ALA A 163 1.82 -2.08 -20.56
CA ALA A 163 0.65 -1.63 -19.81
C ALA A 163 0.97 -1.71 -18.31
N GLU A 164 0.32 -0.83 -17.52
CA GLU A 164 0.38 -0.90 -16.07
C GLU A 164 -0.65 -1.91 -15.58
N VAL A 165 -0.22 -2.85 -14.75
CA VAL A 165 -1.12 -3.84 -14.15
C VAL A 165 -0.94 -3.90 -12.64
N ALA A 166 -2.02 -4.21 -11.96
CA ALA A 166 -2.06 -4.47 -10.53
C ALA A 166 -2.01 -5.98 -10.31
N ARG A 167 -0.91 -6.50 -9.78
CA ARG A 167 -0.73 -7.93 -9.49
C ARG A 167 -1.11 -8.24 -8.06
N VAL A 168 -1.99 -9.23 -7.90
CA VAL A 168 -2.30 -9.84 -6.61
C VAL A 168 -2.06 -11.34 -6.70
N THR A 169 -1.24 -11.86 -5.79
CA THR A 169 -0.99 -13.31 -5.65
C THR A 169 -1.11 -13.67 -4.18
N LEU A 170 -2.04 -14.53 -3.85
CA LEU A 170 -2.25 -14.99 -2.48
C LEU A 170 -2.59 -16.48 -2.42
N GLU A 171 -2.34 -17.07 -1.29
CA GLU A 171 -2.74 -18.43 -0.94
C GLU A 171 -3.52 -18.40 0.36
N LEU A 172 -4.64 -19.10 0.39
CA LEU A 172 -5.43 -19.31 1.58
C LEU A 172 -5.37 -20.77 2.00
N GLU A 173 -5.34 -20.97 3.30
CA GLU A 173 -5.35 -22.29 3.93
C GLU A 173 -6.46 -22.38 4.98
N LEU A 174 -7.25 -23.44 4.89
CA LEU A 174 -8.23 -23.79 5.92
C LEU A 174 -7.65 -24.89 6.80
N ARG A 175 -7.54 -24.59 8.07
CA ARG A 175 -7.02 -25.51 9.08
C ARG A 175 -8.15 -25.95 10.02
N ASN A 176 -8.30 -27.25 10.22
CA ASN A 176 -9.17 -27.76 11.25
C ASN A 176 -8.54 -27.51 12.62
N VAL A 177 -9.23 -26.77 13.48
CA VAL A 177 -8.67 -26.34 14.78
C VAL A 177 -8.44 -27.53 15.72
N LYS A 178 -9.31 -28.53 15.67
CA LYS A 178 -9.25 -29.71 16.55
C LYS A 178 -8.10 -30.66 16.22
N THR A 179 -7.87 -30.91 14.92
CA THR A 179 -6.82 -31.84 14.46
C THR A 179 -5.49 -31.15 14.16
N GLY A 180 -5.53 -29.85 13.93
CA GLY A 180 -4.37 -29.07 13.50
C GLY A 180 -3.99 -29.24 12.03
N ASN A 181 -4.71 -30.06 11.26
CA ASN A 181 -4.41 -30.33 9.86
C ASN A 181 -4.98 -29.26 8.94
N THR A 182 -4.22 -28.88 7.89
CA THR A 182 -4.74 -28.14 6.74
C THR A 182 -5.60 -29.09 5.91
N VAL A 183 -6.84 -28.70 5.64
CA VAL A 183 -7.85 -29.51 4.97
C VAL A 183 -8.26 -28.97 3.60
N TRP A 184 -7.94 -27.71 3.33
CA TRP A 184 -8.18 -27.06 2.05
C TRP A 184 -7.13 -25.97 1.85
N THR A 185 -6.72 -25.76 0.59
CA THR A 185 -5.87 -24.67 0.14
C THR A 185 -6.41 -24.12 -1.16
N HIS A 186 -6.25 -22.81 -1.35
CA HIS A 186 -6.60 -22.14 -2.60
C HIS A 186 -5.54 -21.11 -2.95
N PHE A 187 -5.05 -21.20 -4.18
CA PHE A 187 -4.06 -20.27 -4.73
C PHE A 187 -4.74 -19.37 -5.75
N TYR A 188 -4.57 -18.07 -5.61
CA TYR A 188 -5.06 -17.06 -6.51
C TYR A 188 -3.92 -16.21 -7.03
N SER A 189 -3.85 -15.98 -8.35
CA SER A 189 -2.89 -15.08 -8.97
C SER A 189 -3.52 -14.44 -10.20
N HIS A 190 -3.58 -13.10 -10.20
CA HIS A 190 -4.19 -12.34 -11.28
C HIS A 190 -3.52 -10.99 -11.48
N ASP A 191 -3.47 -10.54 -12.76
CA ASP A 191 -3.00 -9.23 -13.18
C ASP A 191 -4.21 -8.43 -13.69
N GLU A 192 -4.66 -7.43 -12.94
CA GLU A 192 -5.74 -6.53 -13.32
C GLU A 192 -5.17 -5.30 -14.03
N PRO A 193 -5.58 -4.99 -15.27
CA PRO A 193 -5.12 -3.79 -15.97
C PRO A 193 -5.57 -2.51 -15.27
N ALA A 194 -4.66 -1.56 -15.12
CA ALA A 194 -4.98 -0.23 -14.64
C ALA A 194 -5.54 0.64 -15.79
N SER A 195 -6.51 1.50 -15.47
CA SER A 195 -7.13 2.40 -16.44
C SER A 195 -6.24 3.57 -16.88
N ALA A 196 -5.21 3.89 -16.09
CA ALA A 196 -4.24 4.97 -16.33
C ALA A 196 -2.90 4.66 -15.64
N LYS A 197 -1.87 5.44 -15.99
CA LYS A 197 -0.52 5.32 -15.42
C LYS A 197 -0.32 6.17 -14.16
N ASP A 198 -1.30 6.21 -13.29
CA ASP A 198 -1.19 6.93 -12.02
C ASP A 198 -1.54 6.01 -10.85
N VAL A 199 -1.06 6.38 -9.65
CA VAL A 199 -1.21 5.56 -8.46
C VAL A 199 -2.68 5.33 -8.08
N SER A 200 -3.57 6.29 -8.36
CA SER A 200 -4.99 6.12 -8.04
C SER A 200 -5.64 5.05 -8.91
N ALA A 201 -5.27 4.98 -10.20
CA ALA A 201 -5.73 3.94 -11.12
C ALA A 201 -5.17 2.56 -10.74
N ILE A 202 -3.91 2.50 -10.29
CA ILE A 202 -3.29 1.27 -9.76
C ILE A 202 -4.01 0.80 -8.49
N VAL A 203 -4.31 1.71 -7.57
CA VAL A 203 -5.06 1.38 -6.34
C VAL A 203 -6.45 0.83 -6.68
N ALA A 204 -7.15 1.45 -7.62
CA ALA A 204 -8.47 0.96 -8.07
C ALA A 204 -8.37 -0.45 -8.71
N ALA A 205 -7.32 -0.71 -9.49
CA ALA A 205 -7.07 -2.02 -10.07
C ALA A 205 -6.69 -3.07 -8.99
N LEU A 206 -5.87 -2.70 -7.99
CA LEU A 206 -5.56 -3.57 -6.84
C LEU A 206 -6.82 -3.90 -6.04
N ASP A 207 -7.69 -2.91 -5.79
CA ASP A 207 -8.95 -3.12 -5.08
C ASP A 207 -9.86 -4.09 -5.84
N LYS A 208 -10.09 -3.86 -7.14
CA LYS A 208 -10.87 -4.76 -7.98
C LYS A 208 -10.32 -6.18 -7.97
N ASN A 209 -9.00 -6.32 -8.09
CA ASN A 209 -8.32 -7.61 -8.10
C ASN A 209 -8.51 -8.35 -6.77
N VAL A 210 -8.36 -7.66 -5.62
CA VAL A 210 -8.63 -8.25 -4.29
C VAL A 210 -10.07 -8.70 -4.14
N GLN A 211 -11.05 -7.85 -4.55
CA GLN A 211 -12.47 -8.20 -4.47
C GLN A 211 -12.78 -9.47 -5.28
N GLN A 212 -12.22 -9.58 -6.48
CA GLN A 212 -12.34 -10.77 -7.33
C GLN A 212 -11.70 -11.98 -6.67
N GLY A 213 -10.47 -11.86 -6.18
CA GLY A 213 -9.74 -12.95 -5.53
C GLY A 213 -10.47 -13.51 -4.31
N ILE A 214 -11.01 -12.63 -3.45
CA ILE A 214 -11.78 -13.04 -2.28
C ILE A 214 -13.10 -13.72 -2.69
N ALA A 215 -13.76 -13.23 -3.74
CA ALA A 215 -14.99 -13.86 -4.24
C ALA A 215 -14.72 -15.27 -4.78
N GLU A 216 -13.62 -15.46 -5.52
CA GLU A 216 -13.19 -16.76 -6.04
C GLU A 216 -12.82 -17.72 -4.90
N CYS A 217 -12.02 -17.26 -3.93
CA CYS A 217 -11.66 -18.04 -2.75
C CYS A 217 -12.89 -18.48 -1.95
N ARG A 218 -13.88 -17.57 -1.80
CA ARG A 218 -15.13 -17.88 -1.11
C ARG A 218 -15.90 -18.98 -1.85
N ALA A 219 -16.06 -18.87 -3.18
CA ALA A 219 -16.76 -19.87 -3.98
C ALA A 219 -16.10 -21.26 -3.82
N SER A 220 -14.76 -21.32 -3.93
CA SER A 220 -14.01 -22.57 -3.73
C SER A 220 -14.14 -23.12 -2.31
N LEU A 221 -14.20 -22.26 -1.29
CA LEU A 221 -14.42 -22.70 0.09
C LEU A 221 -15.83 -23.24 0.32
N ASP A 222 -16.83 -22.61 -0.30
CA ASP A 222 -18.23 -23.08 -0.25
C ASP A 222 -18.38 -24.45 -0.93
N GLU A 223 -17.71 -24.66 -2.08
CA GLU A 223 -17.63 -25.98 -2.75
C GLU A 223 -16.97 -27.05 -1.86
N TYR A 224 -15.88 -26.70 -1.18
CA TYR A 224 -15.23 -27.59 -0.24
C TYR A 224 -16.19 -28.08 0.84
N PHE A 225 -16.94 -27.20 1.49
CA PHE A 225 -17.88 -27.59 2.53
C PHE A 225 -19.12 -28.30 1.99
N ALA A 226 -19.52 -28.04 0.75
CA ALA A 226 -20.58 -28.81 0.09
C ALA A 226 -20.15 -30.27 -0.14
N ALA A 227 -18.88 -30.49 -0.53
CA ALA A 227 -18.32 -31.83 -0.71
C ALA A 227 -17.94 -32.54 0.60
N HIS A 228 -17.67 -31.78 1.67
CA HIS A 228 -17.21 -32.29 2.95
C HIS A 228 -18.10 -31.72 4.08
N PRO A 229 -19.40 -32.10 4.14
CA PRO A 229 -20.31 -31.57 5.13
C PRO A 229 -19.82 -31.91 6.56
N PRO A 230 -19.68 -30.88 7.42
CA PRO A 230 -19.29 -31.12 8.81
C PRO A 230 -20.36 -31.92 9.56
N ALA A 231 -19.92 -32.80 10.44
CA ALA A 231 -20.86 -33.53 11.29
C ALA A 231 -21.73 -32.53 12.05
N PRO A 232 -23.05 -32.78 12.16
CA PRO A 232 -23.91 -31.95 12.98
C PRO A 232 -23.38 -31.91 14.43
N PRO A 233 -23.50 -30.75 15.13
CA PRO A 233 -23.09 -30.67 16.51
C PRO A 233 -23.80 -31.78 17.31
N ALA A 234 -23.01 -32.53 18.09
CA ALA A 234 -23.56 -33.55 18.94
C ALA A 234 -24.68 -32.93 19.81
N THR A 235 -25.90 -33.42 19.64
CA THR A 235 -27.03 -32.99 20.44
C THR A 235 -26.64 -33.27 21.88
N GLN A 236 -26.40 -32.28 22.71
CA GLN A 236 -26.24 -32.49 24.14
C GLN A 236 -27.48 -33.22 24.64
N PRO A 237 -27.32 -34.35 25.30
CA PRO A 237 -28.46 -35.00 25.93
C PRO A 237 -29.17 -33.98 26.84
N ALA A 238 -30.44 -33.76 26.61
CA ALA A 238 -31.22 -32.90 27.47
C ALA A 238 -30.90 -33.27 28.93
N ALA A 239 -30.37 -32.31 29.69
CA ALA A 239 -30.09 -32.51 31.09
C ALA A 239 -31.36 -33.10 31.72
N ALA A 240 -31.25 -34.33 32.21
CA ALA A 240 -32.35 -35.02 32.84
C ALA A 240 -32.92 -34.10 33.94
N GLN A 241 -34.15 -33.66 33.76
CA GLN A 241 -34.86 -32.93 34.83
C GLN A 241 -34.86 -33.79 36.07
N PRO A 242 -34.42 -33.29 37.23
CA PRO A 242 -34.53 -34.06 38.47
C PRO A 242 -36.01 -34.36 38.73
N ALA A 243 -36.29 -35.62 38.97
CA ALA A 243 -37.62 -36.06 39.30
C ALA A 243 -38.15 -35.27 40.53
N PRO A 244 -39.44 -34.90 40.55
CA PRO A 244 -40.05 -34.29 41.75
C PRO A 244 -39.90 -35.23 42.92
N GLN A 245 -39.26 -34.76 43.97
CA GLN A 245 -39.16 -35.48 45.21
C GLN A 245 -40.56 -35.46 45.90
N PRO A 246 -40.94 -36.55 46.56
CA PRO A 246 -42.24 -36.68 47.21
C PRO A 246 -42.38 -35.76 48.43
#